data_4d2decc57b99f63abea5ebf927fa6671
#
_entry.id   4d2decc57b99f63abea5ebf927fa6671
#
_cell.length_a   1.000
_cell.length_b   1.000
_cell.length_c   1.000
_cell.angle_alpha   90.00
_cell.angle_beta   90.00
_cell.angle_gamma   90.00
#
_symmetry.space_group_name_H-M   'P 1'
#
loop_
_entity.id
_entity.type
_entity.pdbx_description
1 polymer ?
#
loop_
_entity_poly.entity_id
_entity_poly.type
_entity_poly.pdbx_seq_one_letter_code
_entity_poly.pdbx_strand_id
1 'polypeptide(L)'
;MREFELVAVSGERIRVPDPERLVHLQFRRFAGCPICNLHLRSVVQRHDEITAAGIREVVFFHSPADELRDYDLPFAVIADPEKRYYREFGVESSPRALLHPRTWGAILRGSALTLRGKFRPPATRQEGGRLGLPADFLIDPTGRVIAQKRGEHAYDQWSVDELLALARTEVVR
;
A
#
# COMPACT_ATOMS: atom_id res chain seq x y z
N MET A 1 5.14 17.45 7.59
CA MET A 1 3.89 16.78 8.04
C MET A 1 3.90 16.67 9.56
N ARG A 2 2.73 16.63 10.23
CA ARG A 2 2.66 16.40 11.67
C ARG A 2 3.10 14.97 11.99
N GLU A 3 3.91 14.79 13.04
CA GLU A 3 4.31 13.47 13.53
C GLU A 3 3.10 12.70 14.07
N PHE A 4 3.02 11.41 13.77
CA PHE A 4 2.00 10.50 14.30
C PHE A 4 2.55 9.08 14.47
N GLU A 5 1.89 8.30 15.31
CA GLU A 5 2.20 6.89 15.56
C GLU A 5 1.11 6.01 14.95
N LEU A 6 1.52 4.96 14.27
CA LEU A 6 0.66 3.91 13.72
C LEU A 6 0.83 2.63 14.55
N VAL A 7 -0.24 1.86 14.67
CA VAL A 7 -0.20 0.53 15.26
C VAL A 7 -0.55 -0.49 14.17
N ALA A 8 0.41 -1.34 13.83
CA ALA A 8 0.20 -2.41 12.87
C ALA A 8 -0.71 -3.51 13.43
N VAL A 9 -1.29 -4.31 12.56
CA VAL A 9 -2.08 -5.50 12.94
C VAL A 9 -1.27 -6.50 13.77
N SER A 10 0.05 -6.54 13.59
CA SER A 10 1.00 -7.31 14.41
C SER A 10 1.19 -6.77 15.83
N GLY A 11 0.73 -5.55 16.12
CA GLY A 11 0.99 -4.82 17.36
C GLY A 11 2.27 -3.95 17.32
N GLU A 12 3.03 -3.98 16.22
CA GLU A 12 4.20 -3.11 16.06
C GLU A 12 3.77 -1.64 16.02
N ARG A 13 4.53 -0.78 16.72
CA ARG A 13 4.35 0.67 16.69
C ARG A 13 5.30 1.30 15.67
N ILE A 14 4.75 2.08 14.77
CA ILE A 14 5.50 2.73 13.70
C ILE A 14 5.35 4.24 13.85
N ARG A 15 6.48 4.90 14.01
CA ARG A 15 6.55 6.36 14.02
C ARG A 15 6.67 6.89 12.60
N VAL A 16 5.89 7.90 12.26
CA VAL A 16 5.95 8.60 10.98
C VAL A 16 6.07 10.11 11.25
N PRO A 17 7.17 10.74 10.81
CA PRO A 17 8.30 10.17 10.08
C PRO A 17 9.15 9.22 10.93
N ASP A 18 9.85 8.30 10.27
CA ASP A 18 10.90 7.47 10.89
C ASP A 18 12.18 8.31 10.96
N PRO A 19 12.87 8.42 12.12
CA PRO A 19 14.02 9.31 12.27
C PRO A 19 15.25 8.89 11.46
N GLU A 20 15.32 7.63 11.01
CA GLU A 20 16.50 7.05 10.36
C GLU A 20 16.24 6.63 8.91
N ARG A 21 14.98 6.49 8.50
CA ARG A 21 14.61 5.91 7.21
C ARG A 21 13.57 6.73 6.48
N LEU A 22 13.55 6.60 5.17
CA LEU A 22 12.41 7.00 4.37
C LEU A 22 11.21 6.11 4.73
N VAL A 23 10.01 6.66 4.81
CA VAL A 23 8.79 5.88 5.01
C VAL A 23 7.96 5.90 3.73
N HIS A 24 7.71 4.71 3.18
CA HIS A 24 6.78 4.54 2.07
C HIS A 24 5.42 4.14 2.60
N LEU A 25 4.45 5.05 2.55
CA LEU A 25 3.06 4.77 2.89
C LEU A 25 2.31 4.34 1.63
N GLN A 26 1.79 3.12 1.65
CA GLN A 26 1.03 2.51 0.57
C GLN A 26 -0.45 2.43 0.96
N PHE A 27 -1.31 3.22 0.33
CA PHE A 27 -2.76 3.09 0.50
C PHE A 27 -3.29 2.10 -0.53
N ARG A 28 -3.77 0.97 -0.04
CA ARG A 28 -4.33 -0.12 -0.87
C ARG A 28 -5.83 -0.19 -0.63
N ARG A 29 -6.51 -1.10 -1.29
CA ARG A 29 -7.97 -1.17 -1.26
C ARG A 29 -8.44 -1.97 -0.04
N PHE A 30 -8.79 -3.21 -0.21
CA PHE A 30 -9.35 -4.09 0.83
C PHE A 30 -8.59 -5.41 0.89
N ALA A 31 -8.71 -6.12 2.00
CA ALA A 31 -8.14 -7.45 2.18
C ALA A 31 -8.63 -8.41 1.07
N GLY A 32 -7.71 -9.22 0.53
CA GLY A 32 -8.02 -10.15 -0.56
C GLY A 32 -8.20 -9.51 -1.94
N CYS A 33 -8.00 -8.20 -2.09
CA CYS A 33 -8.05 -7.54 -3.40
C CYS A 33 -7.02 -8.14 -4.36
N PRO A 34 -7.42 -8.78 -5.47
CA PRO A 34 -6.50 -9.47 -6.36
C PRO A 34 -5.43 -8.55 -6.96
N ILE A 35 -5.80 -7.30 -7.27
CA ILE A 35 -4.90 -6.29 -7.84
C ILE A 35 -3.87 -5.86 -6.79
N CYS A 36 -4.31 -5.61 -5.55
CA CYS A 36 -3.44 -5.20 -4.46
C CYS A 36 -2.44 -6.30 -4.13
N ASN A 37 -2.92 -7.55 -4.02
CA ASN A 37 -2.07 -8.71 -3.75
C ASN A 37 -1.04 -8.96 -4.85
N LEU A 38 -1.41 -8.76 -6.12
CA LEU A 38 -0.48 -8.86 -7.24
C LEU A 38 0.66 -7.84 -7.12
N HIS A 39 0.34 -6.60 -6.77
CA HIS A 39 1.33 -5.55 -6.54
C HIS A 39 2.19 -5.84 -5.30
N LEU A 40 1.57 -6.12 -4.16
CA LEU A 40 2.29 -6.41 -2.91
C LEU A 40 3.25 -7.59 -3.04
N ARG A 41 2.91 -8.58 -3.87
CA ARG A 41 3.84 -9.68 -4.17
C ARG A 41 5.15 -9.17 -4.76
N SER A 42 5.15 -8.19 -5.64
CA SER A 42 6.38 -7.61 -6.20
C SER A 42 7.18 -6.86 -5.14
N VAL A 43 6.51 -6.18 -4.21
CA VAL A 43 7.15 -5.51 -3.08
C VAL A 43 7.79 -6.53 -2.13
N VAL A 44 7.07 -7.62 -1.80
CA VAL A 44 7.59 -8.70 -0.95
C VAL A 44 8.81 -9.36 -1.58
N GLN A 45 8.76 -9.67 -2.88
CA GLN A 45 9.86 -10.32 -3.59
C GLN A 45 11.15 -9.49 -3.61
N ARG A 46 11.04 -8.18 -3.50
CA ARG A 46 12.17 -7.24 -3.54
C ARG A 46 12.32 -6.45 -2.24
N HIS A 47 11.76 -6.96 -1.14
CA HIS A 47 11.76 -6.27 0.14
C HIS A 47 13.17 -5.99 0.67
N ASP A 48 14.11 -6.90 0.45
CA ASP A 48 15.51 -6.73 0.85
C ASP A 48 16.18 -5.55 0.11
N GLU A 49 15.86 -5.36 -1.18
CA GLU A 49 16.36 -4.22 -1.96
C GLU A 49 15.78 -2.89 -1.42
N ILE A 50 14.49 -2.90 -1.09
CA ILE A 50 13.80 -1.72 -0.54
C ILE A 50 14.38 -1.36 0.83
N THR A 51 14.58 -2.35 1.69
CA THR A 51 15.19 -2.17 3.01
C THR A 51 16.63 -1.68 2.91
N ALA A 52 17.43 -2.26 2.00
CA ALA A 52 18.79 -1.82 1.74
C ALA A 52 18.88 -0.38 1.19
N ALA A 53 17.84 0.10 0.54
CA ALA A 53 17.70 1.50 0.12
C ALA A 53 17.27 2.45 1.26
N GLY A 54 17.19 1.98 2.50
CA GLY A 54 16.78 2.77 3.66
C GLY A 54 15.30 3.13 3.69
N ILE A 55 14.45 2.34 3.06
CA ILE A 55 13.00 2.57 3.01
C ILE A 55 12.29 1.61 3.96
N ARG A 56 11.41 2.16 4.79
CA ARG A 56 10.46 1.42 5.61
C ARG A 56 9.10 1.38 4.91
N GLU A 57 8.61 0.17 4.66
CA GLU A 57 7.31 -0.06 4.04
C GLU A 57 6.18 -0.10 5.07
N VAL A 58 5.09 0.62 4.79
CA VAL A 58 3.85 0.61 5.58
C VAL A 58 2.67 0.56 4.64
N VAL A 59 1.83 -0.46 4.75
CA VAL A 59 0.65 -0.62 3.90
C VAL A 59 -0.64 -0.44 4.67
N PHE A 60 -1.54 0.37 4.15
CA PHE A 60 -2.89 0.58 4.67
C PHE A 60 -3.91 -0.19 3.84
N PHE A 61 -4.86 -0.81 4.55
CA PHE A 61 -6.07 -1.36 3.98
C PHE A 61 -7.29 -0.79 4.68
N HIS A 62 -8.34 -0.48 3.91
CA HIS A 62 -9.62 -0.10 4.49
C HIS A 62 -10.47 -1.35 4.81
N SER A 63 -9.86 -2.32 5.47
CA SER A 63 -10.47 -3.53 6.02
C SER A 63 -10.23 -3.60 7.51
N PRO A 64 -11.11 -4.27 8.27
CA PRO A 64 -10.91 -4.50 9.69
C PRO A 64 -9.69 -5.39 9.95
N ALA A 65 -9.12 -5.26 11.16
CA ALA A 65 -7.86 -5.90 11.52
C ALA A 65 -7.92 -7.44 11.50
N ASP A 66 -9.08 -8.04 11.78
CA ASP A 66 -9.29 -9.49 11.75
C ASP A 66 -9.18 -10.07 10.34
N GLU A 67 -9.59 -9.32 9.31
CA GLU A 67 -9.39 -9.73 7.91
C GLU A 67 -7.93 -9.66 7.47
N LEU A 68 -7.09 -8.90 8.18
CA LEU A 68 -5.69 -8.64 7.83
C LEU A 68 -4.69 -9.49 8.64
N ARG A 69 -5.13 -10.22 9.67
CA ARG A 69 -4.25 -11.03 10.53
C ARG A 69 -3.46 -12.10 9.77
N ASP A 70 -4.03 -12.64 8.71
CA ASP A 70 -3.40 -13.69 7.91
C ASP A 70 -2.50 -13.13 6.77
N TYR A 71 -2.31 -11.79 6.75
CA TYR A 71 -1.34 -11.18 5.84
C TYR A 71 0.05 -11.30 6.45
N ASP A 72 0.76 -12.37 6.06
CA ASP A 72 2.17 -12.58 6.41
C ASP A 72 3.05 -11.76 5.46
N LEU A 73 3.14 -10.45 5.73
CA LEU A 73 3.99 -9.52 4.98
C LEU A 73 5.21 -9.14 5.83
N PRO A 74 6.39 -8.98 5.21
CA PRO A 74 7.62 -8.62 5.92
C PRO A 74 7.66 -7.15 6.36
N PHE A 75 6.54 -6.43 6.26
CA PHE A 75 6.40 -5.02 6.60
C PHE A 75 5.06 -4.74 7.26
N ALA A 76 4.93 -3.54 7.83
CA ALA A 76 3.79 -3.17 8.65
C ALA A 76 2.48 -3.08 7.85
N VAL A 77 1.43 -3.71 8.38
CA VAL A 77 0.06 -3.68 7.83
C VAL A 77 -0.84 -2.89 8.78
N ILE A 78 -1.49 -1.86 8.28
CA ILE A 78 -2.38 -0.98 9.04
C ILE A 78 -3.84 -1.20 8.61
N ALA A 79 -4.70 -1.50 9.57
CA ALA A 79 -6.14 -1.54 9.37
C ALA A 79 -6.74 -0.14 9.54
N ASP A 80 -7.45 0.34 8.51
CA ASP A 80 -8.17 1.63 8.56
C ASP A 80 -9.59 1.47 7.97
N PRO A 81 -10.47 0.67 8.61
CA PRO A 81 -11.81 0.40 8.09
C PRO A 81 -12.66 1.67 7.97
N GLU A 82 -12.45 2.64 8.84
CA GLU A 82 -13.14 3.93 8.82
C GLU A 82 -12.53 4.92 7.81
N LYS A 83 -11.45 4.57 7.13
CA LYS A 83 -10.73 5.43 6.17
C LYS A 83 -10.27 6.76 6.76
N ARG A 84 -9.87 6.78 8.02
CA ARG A 84 -9.38 7.98 8.69
C ARG A 84 -8.13 8.51 8.00
N TYR A 85 -7.13 7.66 7.84
CA TYR A 85 -5.87 8.02 7.16
C TYR A 85 -6.09 8.27 5.67
N TYR A 86 -6.98 7.52 5.00
CA TYR A 86 -7.34 7.79 3.60
C TYR A 86 -7.86 9.22 3.42
N ARG A 87 -8.73 9.69 4.31
CA ARG A 87 -9.22 11.09 4.27
C ARG A 87 -8.14 12.10 4.59
N GLU A 88 -7.29 11.82 5.60
CA GLU A 88 -6.20 12.71 6.00
C GLU A 88 -5.19 12.92 4.87
N PHE A 89 -4.87 11.86 4.12
CA PHE A 89 -3.96 11.91 2.97
C PHE A 89 -4.65 12.24 1.64
N GLY A 90 -5.96 12.51 1.65
CA GLY A 90 -6.73 12.83 0.45
C GLY A 90 -6.76 11.70 -0.58
N VAL A 91 -6.82 10.45 -0.10
CA VAL A 91 -6.94 9.27 -0.97
C VAL A 91 -8.40 9.01 -1.31
N GLU A 92 -8.72 9.13 -2.58
CA GLU A 92 -10.10 9.13 -3.09
C GLU A 92 -10.61 7.73 -3.44
N SER A 93 -11.94 7.65 -3.59
CA SER A 93 -12.63 6.51 -4.20
C SER A 93 -13.32 6.98 -5.49
N SER A 94 -13.19 6.23 -6.57
CA SER A 94 -13.80 6.60 -7.86
C SER A 94 -14.27 5.36 -8.63
N PRO A 95 -15.43 5.43 -9.32
CA PRO A 95 -15.84 4.40 -10.28
C PRO A 95 -14.79 4.14 -11.37
N ARG A 96 -13.99 5.15 -11.72
CA ARG A 96 -12.88 5.03 -12.69
C ARG A 96 -11.82 4.01 -12.27
N ALA A 97 -11.75 3.68 -10.98
CA ALA A 97 -10.81 2.67 -10.45
C ALA A 97 -10.84 1.35 -11.25
N LEU A 98 -12.01 0.94 -11.73
CA LEU A 98 -12.21 -0.32 -12.45
C LEU A 98 -12.42 -0.18 -13.96
N LEU A 99 -12.56 1.03 -14.49
CA LEU A 99 -12.86 1.26 -15.91
C LEU A 99 -11.63 1.22 -16.83
N HIS A 100 -10.43 1.36 -16.29
CA HIS A 100 -9.22 1.41 -17.08
C HIS A 100 -8.82 0.01 -17.60
N PRO A 101 -8.46 -0.17 -18.91
CA PRO A 101 -8.11 -1.49 -19.48
C PRO A 101 -6.98 -2.23 -18.76
N ARG A 102 -5.96 -1.51 -18.27
CA ARG A 102 -4.84 -2.09 -17.51
C ARG A 102 -5.31 -2.76 -16.20
N THR A 103 -6.38 -2.25 -15.61
CA THR A 103 -7.00 -2.83 -14.41
C THR A 103 -7.52 -4.24 -14.67
N TRP A 104 -8.14 -4.47 -15.83
CA TRP A 104 -8.69 -5.78 -16.19
C TRP A 104 -7.62 -6.85 -16.33
N GLY A 105 -6.48 -6.53 -16.95
CA GLY A 105 -5.34 -7.46 -17.02
C GLY A 105 -4.78 -7.82 -15.65
N ALA A 106 -4.74 -6.87 -14.72
CA ALA A 106 -4.32 -7.11 -13.35
C ALA A 106 -5.36 -7.92 -12.55
N ILE A 107 -6.66 -7.67 -12.76
CA ILE A 107 -7.76 -8.48 -12.18
C ILE A 107 -7.63 -9.93 -12.61
N LEU A 108 -7.50 -10.20 -13.91
CA LEU A 108 -7.40 -11.56 -14.44
C LEU A 108 -6.19 -12.31 -13.86
N ARG A 109 -5.02 -11.69 -13.85
CA ARG A 109 -3.80 -12.29 -13.27
C ARG A 109 -3.92 -12.52 -11.77
N GLY A 110 -4.40 -11.53 -11.03
CA GLY A 110 -4.59 -11.63 -9.58
C GLY A 110 -5.64 -12.70 -9.21
N SER A 111 -6.76 -12.75 -9.95
CA SER A 111 -7.80 -13.76 -9.75
C SER A 111 -7.31 -15.16 -10.06
N ALA A 112 -6.51 -15.35 -11.12
CA ALA A 112 -5.91 -16.63 -11.42
C ALA A 112 -4.97 -17.12 -10.32
N LEU A 113 -4.23 -16.23 -9.67
CA LEU A 113 -3.38 -16.56 -8.52
C LEU A 113 -4.20 -16.88 -7.26
N THR A 114 -5.32 -16.19 -7.05
CA THR A 114 -6.27 -16.50 -5.97
C THR A 114 -6.86 -17.90 -6.15
N LEU A 115 -7.32 -18.25 -7.36
CA LEU A 115 -7.84 -19.57 -7.69
C LEU A 115 -6.78 -20.68 -7.52
N ARG A 116 -5.50 -20.36 -7.70
CA ARG A 116 -4.39 -21.28 -7.44
C ARG A 116 -3.96 -21.34 -5.96
N GLY A 117 -4.71 -20.74 -5.06
CA GLY A 117 -4.42 -20.70 -3.63
C GLY A 117 -3.20 -19.88 -3.25
N LYS A 118 -2.70 -19.00 -4.14
CA LYS A 118 -1.54 -18.13 -3.86
C LYS A 118 -1.94 -16.85 -3.13
N PHE A 119 -3.22 -16.45 -3.21
CA PHE A 119 -3.77 -15.28 -2.54
C PHE A 119 -5.06 -15.66 -1.81
N ARG A 120 -5.31 -14.98 -0.68
CA ARG A 120 -6.59 -15.09 0.02
C ARG A 120 -7.70 -14.45 -0.82
N PRO A 121 -8.86 -15.10 -0.97
CA PRO A 121 -10.01 -14.48 -1.63
C PRO A 121 -10.57 -13.32 -0.78
N PRO A 122 -11.13 -12.29 -1.42
CA PRO A 122 -11.76 -11.20 -0.69
C PRO A 122 -13.03 -11.67 0.02
N ALA A 123 -13.37 -11.04 1.15
CA ALA A 123 -14.66 -11.24 1.80
C ALA A 123 -15.80 -10.84 0.85
N THR A 124 -16.94 -11.49 0.99
CA THR A 124 -18.11 -11.28 0.12
C THR A 124 -18.63 -9.84 0.22
N ARG A 125 -18.59 -9.27 1.41
CA ARG A 125 -18.99 -7.89 1.69
C ARG A 125 -17.77 -7.08 2.10
N GLN A 126 -17.55 -5.94 1.43
CA GLN A 126 -16.46 -5.01 1.74
C GLN A 126 -17.04 -3.75 2.35
N GLU A 127 -16.87 -3.54 3.66
CA GLU A 127 -17.43 -2.39 4.39
C GLU A 127 -16.90 -1.05 3.84
N GLY A 128 -15.63 -1.00 3.45
CA GLY A 128 -15.01 0.19 2.83
C GLY A 128 -15.31 0.38 1.34
N GLY A 129 -16.11 -0.50 0.72
CA GLY A 129 -16.41 -0.49 -0.72
C GLY A 129 -15.27 -1.04 -1.59
N ARG A 130 -15.52 -1.12 -2.90
CA ARG A 130 -14.58 -1.73 -3.87
C ARG A 130 -13.97 -0.73 -4.85
N LEU A 131 -14.29 0.55 -4.75
CA LEU A 131 -13.94 1.59 -5.72
C LEU A 131 -12.79 2.50 -5.26
N GLY A 132 -12.03 2.09 -4.23
CA GLY A 132 -10.85 2.82 -3.76
C GLY A 132 -9.78 2.92 -4.84
N LEU A 133 -9.13 4.08 -4.94
CA LEU A 133 -7.91 4.29 -5.71
C LEU A 133 -6.69 4.03 -4.84
N PRO A 134 -5.60 3.46 -5.39
CA PRO A 134 -4.35 3.36 -4.65
C PRO A 134 -3.67 4.72 -4.55
N ALA A 135 -2.84 4.88 -3.52
CA ALA A 135 -1.94 6.02 -3.44
C ALA A 135 -0.64 5.61 -2.75
N ASP A 136 0.44 6.31 -3.11
CA ASP A 136 1.77 6.10 -2.57
C ASP A 136 2.35 7.45 -2.13
N PHE A 137 2.99 7.48 -0.96
CA PHE A 137 3.68 8.65 -0.42
C PHE A 137 5.04 8.23 0.10
N LEU A 138 6.08 8.96 -0.28
CA LEU A 138 7.43 8.77 0.26
C LEU A 138 7.76 9.97 1.17
N ILE A 139 8.11 9.68 2.42
CA ILE A 139 8.30 10.67 3.48
C ILE A 139 9.73 10.55 3.99
N ASP A 140 10.41 11.69 4.10
CA ASP A 140 11.77 11.75 4.64
C ASP A 140 11.78 11.84 6.19
N PRO A 141 12.94 11.64 6.85
CA PRO A 141 13.04 11.73 8.30
C PRO A 141 12.64 13.09 8.91
N THR A 142 12.58 14.14 8.12
CA THR A 142 12.11 15.46 8.59
C THR A 142 10.59 15.60 8.55
N GLY A 143 9.88 14.60 8.02
CA GLY A 143 8.43 14.61 7.84
C GLY A 143 7.96 15.32 6.57
N ARG A 144 8.85 15.57 5.62
CA ARG A 144 8.51 16.14 4.32
C ARG A 144 8.07 15.00 3.38
N VAL A 145 6.95 15.17 2.70
CA VAL A 145 6.55 14.31 1.59
C VAL A 145 7.42 14.66 0.38
N ILE A 146 8.37 13.81 0.06
CA ILE A 146 9.33 14.01 -1.03
C ILE A 146 8.81 13.55 -2.38
N ALA A 147 7.91 12.58 -2.38
CA ALA A 147 7.19 12.12 -3.57
C ALA A 147 5.80 11.62 -3.21
N GLN A 148 4.86 11.77 -4.13
CA GLN A 148 3.52 11.20 -3.99
C GLN A 148 2.96 10.78 -5.36
N LYS A 149 2.15 9.72 -5.34
CA LYS A 149 1.35 9.28 -6.49
C LYS A 149 -0.07 9.01 -6.02
N ARG A 150 -1.05 9.58 -6.69
CA ARG A 150 -2.47 9.24 -6.51
C ARG A 150 -2.92 8.53 -7.76
N GLY A 151 -3.28 7.25 -7.63
CA GLY A 151 -3.62 6.42 -8.78
C GLY A 151 -4.90 6.89 -9.48
N GLU A 152 -4.88 6.92 -10.80
CA GLU A 152 -6.04 7.20 -11.64
C GLU A 152 -6.93 5.97 -11.84
N HIS A 153 -6.36 4.78 -11.62
CA HIS A 153 -7.06 3.50 -11.68
C HIS A 153 -6.52 2.51 -10.63
N ALA A 154 -7.20 1.39 -10.43
CA ALA A 154 -6.91 0.46 -9.33
C ALA A 154 -5.53 -0.23 -9.40
N TYR A 155 -4.83 -0.18 -10.51
CA TYR A 155 -3.48 -0.71 -10.71
C TYR A 155 -2.45 0.39 -11.02
N ASP A 156 -2.68 1.61 -10.54
CA ASP A 156 -1.79 2.75 -10.77
C ASP A 156 -1.09 3.14 -9.46
N GLN A 157 -0.10 2.37 -9.11
CA GLN A 157 0.83 2.57 -7.99
C GLN A 157 2.28 2.56 -8.49
N TRP A 158 3.22 3.00 -7.65
CA TRP A 158 4.63 2.87 -7.99
C TRP A 158 5.04 1.40 -8.10
N SER A 159 5.79 1.09 -9.15
CA SER A 159 6.60 -0.12 -9.19
C SER A 159 7.76 -0.01 -8.19
N VAL A 160 8.37 -1.15 -7.84
CA VAL A 160 9.55 -1.16 -6.98
C VAL A 160 10.70 -0.37 -7.62
N ASP A 161 10.85 -0.43 -8.95
CA ASP A 161 11.91 0.34 -9.65
C ASP A 161 11.69 1.85 -9.54
N GLU A 162 10.44 2.32 -9.69
CA GLU A 162 10.10 3.74 -9.50
C GLU A 162 10.37 4.19 -8.05
N LEU A 163 9.99 3.38 -7.06
CA LEU A 163 10.25 3.66 -5.65
C LEU A 163 11.74 3.78 -5.35
N LEU A 164 12.55 2.81 -5.81
CA LEU A 164 13.99 2.83 -5.62
C LEU A 164 14.68 3.99 -6.33
N ALA A 165 14.17 4.39 -7.50
CA ALA A 165 14.68 5.56 -8.22
C ALA A 165 14.41 6.86 -7.46
N LEU A 166 13.21 7.01 -6.88
CA LEU A 166 12.85 8.16 -6.04
C LEU A 166 13.74 8.26 -4.80
N ALA A 167 13.96 7.15 -4.10
CA ALA A 167 14.82 7.12 -2.92
C ALA A 167 16.27 7.53 -3.23
N ARG A 168 16.84 7.08 -4.35
CA ARG A 168 18.20 7.47 -4.77
C ARG A 168 18.34 8.95 -5.03
N THR A 169 17.31 9.58 -5.57
CA THR A 169 17.32 11.02 -5.88
C THR A 169 17.42 11.87 -4.61
N GLU A 170 16.91 11.40 -3.50
CA GLU A 170 16.96 12.12 -2.22
C GLU A 170 18.28 11.90 -1.45
N VAL A 171 18.92 10.75 -1.61
CA VAL A 171 20.24 10.47 -0.97
C VAL A 171 21.35 11.35 -1.57
N VAL A 172 21.16 11.87 -2.79
CA VAL A 172 22.15 12.72 -3.51
C VAL A 172 21.97 14.23 -3.20
N ARG A 173 20.93 14.61 -2.46
CA ARG A 173 20.70 16.00 -2.03
C ARG A 173 21.16 16.25 -0.61
#